data_52e03ec7c684de47dbb89da127622cf1
#
_entry.id   52e03ec7c684de47dbb89da127622cf1
#
_cell.length_a   1.000
_cell.length_b   1.000
_cell.length_c   1.000
_cell.angle_alpha   90.00
_cell.angle_beta   90.00
_cell.angle_gamma   90.00
#
_symmetry.space_group_name_H-M   'P 1'
#
loop_
_entity.id
_entity.type
_entity.pdbx_description
1 polymer ?
#
loop_
_entity_poly.entity_id
_entity_poly.type
_entity_poly.pdbx_seq_one_letter_code
_entity_poly.pdbx_strand_id
1 'polypeptide(L)'
;MMSPLDGINADPPNVWITYFDGFDPGTWGFLGFTHENRRDSFVNRSEPGVLVVIVGSGRAQSVEKQRVIGLLQCSHEAGRDRDFMPEDSYAEKEADARSAGAWSHAVRIVRAWWTLPHSRPLIEDFAPHTYTPGRAQVIGAQCMQLTSDEARGILSLDLEEVDVFAQPPVQRTRGPAGEVLRPSRPGPTSQTPTEHKEAEGPCHVYILALSGKPGIFLNDPSARGKIVKAGFSKVPGDRRDAHNRHIPVGPFQWNVLKSTEAEGRAAFPGSVQGKAAEAAMIAVLNRDGRSLGREFFLAEDSVIEVAWDAAIKAGDDT
;
A
#
# COMPACT_ATOMS: atom_id res chain seq x y z
N MET A 1 17.47 15.70 -10.42
CA MET A 1 16.55 15.75 -9.26
C MET A 1 17.31 15.22 -8.07
N MET A 2 17.25 15.90 -6.93
CA MET A 2 17.93 15.48 -5.70
C MET A 2 17.41 14.12 -5.23
N SER A 3 18.30 13.23 -4.80
CA SER A 3 17.88 11.97 -4.17
C SER A 3 17.17 12.27 -2.84
N PRO A 4 16.14 11.49 -2.45
CA PRO A 4 15.54 11.59 -1.12
C PRO A 4 16.57 11.52 0.01
N LEU A 5 17.58 10.68 -0.12
CA LEU A 5 18.67 10.53 0.85
C LEU A 5 19.52 11.81 0.96
N ASP A 6 19.76 12.52 -0.15
CA ASP A 6 20.52 13.76 -0.14
C ASP A 6 19.78 14.85 0.66
N GLY A 7 18.44 14.92 0.50
CA GLY A 7 17.60 15.84 1.26
C GLY A 7 17.56 15.54 2.76
N ILE A 8 17.52 14.26 3.14
CA ILE A 8 17.55 13.81 4.53
C ILE A 8 18.90 14.12 5.20
N ASN A 9 20.01 13.94 4.47
CA ASN A 9 21.37 14.09 5.00
C ASN A 9 21.93 15.50 4.83
N ALA A 10 21.20 16.43 4.21
CA ALA A 10 21.59 17.82 4.12
C ALA A 10 21.62 18.49 5.52
N ASP A 11 22.38 19.59 5.64
CA ASP A 11 22.44 20.39 6.86
C ASP A 11 22.26 21.89 6.50
N PRO A 12 21.11 22.50 6.81
CA PRO A 12 19.91 21.89 7.39
C PRO A 12 19.21 20.91 6.42
N PRO A 13 18.45 19.91 6.94
CA PRO A 13 17.81 18.92 6.09
C PRO A 13 16.73 19.56 5.21
N ASN A 14 16.65 19.13 3.94
CA ASN A 14 15.58 19.57 3.04
C ASN A 14 14.33 18.70 3.23
N VAL A 15 13.87 18.63 4.47
CA VAL A 15 12.72 17.80 4.90
C VAL A 15 11.78 18.65 5.75
N TRP A 16 10.49 18.59 5.40
CA TRP A 16 9.43 19.40 6.02
C TRP A 16 8.29 18.51 6.48
N ILE A 17 7.37 19.03 7.29
CA ILE A 17 6.22 18.31 7.81
C ILE A 17 4.95 19.16 7.68
N THR A 18 3.82 18.52 7.34
CA THR A 18 2.50 19.14 7.29
C THR A 18 1.37 18.13 7.55
N TYR A 19 0.12 18.62 7.60
CA TYR A 19 -1.08 17.80 7.82
C TYR A 19 -1.93 17.68 6.56
N PHE A 20 -2.42 16.46 6.31
CA PHE A 20 -3.45 16.19 5.31
C PHE A 20 -4.64 15.44 5.92
N ASP A 21 -5.82 15.59 5.31
CA ASP A 21 -7.03 14.85 5.71
C ASP A 21 -7.03 13.40 5.21
N GLY A 22 -6.15 13.05 4.27
CA GLY A 22 -5.89 11.73 3.69
C GLY A 22 -4.63 11.76 2.84
N PHE A 23 -4.31 10.66 2.15
CA PHE A 23 -3.12 10.56 1.32
C PHE A 23 -3.43 9.85 0.01
N ASP A 24 -3.67 10.63 -1.04
CA ASP A 24 -3.98 10.14 -2.39
C ASP A 24 -3.23 10.95 -3.47
N PRO A 25 -1.91 10.79 -3.60
CA PRO A 25 -1.11 11.51 -4.58
C PRO A 25 -1.43 11.14 -6.03
N GLY A 26 -2.09 9.99 -6.27
CA GLY A 26 -2.57 9.59 -7.59
C GLY A 26 -3.68 10.49 -8.14
N THR A 27 -4.46 11.08 -7.26
CA THR A 27 -5.50 12.08 -7.59
C THR A 27 -5.00 13.50 -7.32
N TRP A 28 -4.31 13.73 -6.20
CA TRP A 28 -3.83 15.03 -5.76
C TRP A 28 -2.32 15.14 -6.01
N GLY A 29 -1.92 15.45 -7.24
CA GLY A 29 -0.53 15.54 -7.66
C GLY A 29 0.20 16.78 -7.16
N PHE A 30 -0.24 17.39 -6.05
CA PHE A 30 0.30 18.62 -5.51
C PHE A 30 0.29 18.71 -3.99
N LEU A 31 1.21 19.50 -3.46
CA LEU A 31 1.19 20.02 -2.10
C LEU A 31 0.42 21.34 -2.12
N GLY A 32 -0.74 21.39 -1.44
CA GLY A 32 -1.66 22.51 -1.49
C GLY A 32 -1.54 23.52 -0.36
N PHE A 33 -1.69 24.80 -0.68
CA PHE A 33 -1.72 25.93 0.26
C PHE A 33 -2.96 26.78 0.04
N THR A 34 -3.60 27.23 1.12
CA THR A 34 -4.75 28.11 1.04
C THR A 34 -4.37 29.53 0.60
N HIS A 35 -3.14 29.98 0.91
CA HIS A 35 -2.65 31.30 0.59
C HIS A 35 -1.36 31.26 -0.23
N GLU A 36 -1.28 32.10 -1.26
CA GLU A 36 -0.15 32.16 -2.17
C GLU A 36 1.17 32.46 -1.43
N ASN A 37 1.16 33.42 -0.52
CA ASN A 37 2.34 33.78 0.25
C ASN A 37 2.89 32.63 1.12
N ARG A 38 2.04 31.65 1.49
CA ARG A 38 2.48 30.46 2.23
C ARG A 38 3.18 29.47 1.32
N ARG A 39 2.65 29.26 0.11
CA ARG A 39 3.32 28.49 -0.94
C ARG A 39 4.68 29.09 -1.28
N ASP A 40 4.73 30.40 -1.55
CA ASP A 40 5.95 31.09 -1.93
C ASP A 40 6.99 31.06 -0.78
N SER A 41 6.54 31.23 0.45
CA SER A 41 7.40 31.08 1.63
C SER A 41 7.97 29.66 1.76
N PHE A 42 7.20 28.62 1.45
CA PHE A 42 7.68 27.23 1.43
C PHE A 42 8.74 27.04 0.34
N VAL A 43 8.43 27.47 -0.90
CA VAL A 43 9.35 27.36 -2.05
C VAL A 43 10.66 28.12 -1.79
N ASN A 44 10.59 29.32 -1.22
CA ASN A 44 11.78 30.14 -0.95
C ASN A 44 12.67 29.61 0.18
N ARG A 45 12.14 28.77 1.08
CA ARG A 45 12.86 28.22 2.23
C ARG A 45 13.30 26.77 2.06
N SER A 46 12.91 26.14 0.98
CA SER A 46 13.26 24.75 0.65
C SER A 46 14.03 24.69 -0.67
N GLU A 47 14.60 23.53 -0.99
CA GLU A 47 15.31 23.30 -2.23
C GLU A 47 14.50 22.34 -3.14
N PRO A 48 14.62 22.42 -4.49
CA PRO A 48 13.95 21.50 -5.38
C PRO A 48 14.26 20.04 -5.05
N GLY A 49 13.22 19.21 -4.96
CA GLY A 49 13.34 17.84 -4.47
C GLY A 49 13.10 17.71 -2.97
N VAL A 50 12.58 18.80 -2.34
CA VAL A 50 12.20 18.80 -0.92
C VAL A 50 11.27 17.64 -0.57
N LEU A 51 11.54 16.99 0.55
CA LEU A 51 10.68 15.98 1.12
C LEU A 51 9.69 16.60 2.10
N VAL A 52 8.43 16.17 2.04
CA VAL A 52 7.38 16.62 2.95
C VAL A 52 6.73 15.42 3.59
N VAL A 53 6.94 15.29 4.90
CA VAL A 53 6.27 14.26 5.72
C VAL A 53 4.82 14.67 5.93
N ILE A 54 3.90 13.77 5.60
CA ILE A 54 2.46 13.99 5.73
C ILE A 54 1.94 13.28 6.97
N VAL A 55 1.27 14.05 7.80
CA VAL A 55 0.61 13.58 9.02
C VAL A 55 -0.90 13.64 8.84
N GLY A 56 -1.62 12.62 9.28
CA GLY A 56 -3.07 12.63 9.28
C GLY A 56 -3.62 13.71 10.20
N SER A 57 -4.45 14.61 9.67
CA SER A 57 -5.07 15.70 10.42
C SER A 57 -6.12 15.20 11.42
N GLY A 58 -6.69 16.10 12.20
CA GLY A 58 -7.84 15.78 13.06
C GLY A 58 -9.09 15.29 12.31
N ARG A 59 -9.15 15.48 10.97
CA ARG A 59 -10.24 15.04 10.08
C ARG A 59 -9.94 13.74 9.36
N ALA A 60 -8.68 13.28 9.38
CA ALA A 60 -8.29 12.01 8.80
C ALA A 60 -9.02 10.83 9.46
N GLN A 61 -8.98 9.66 8.82
CA GLN A 61 -9.53 8.44 9.40
C GLN A 61 -8.90 8.17 10.77
N SER A 62 -9.65 7.57 11.69
CA SER A 62 -9.23 7.39 13.09
C SER A 62 -7.86 6.70 13.23
N VAL A 63 -7.55 5.77 12.33
CA VAL A 63 -6.29 5.03 12.29
C VAL A 63 -5.11 5.85 11.73
N GLU A 64 -5.36 7.01 11.16
CA GLU A 64 -4.38 7.90 10.55
C GLU A 64 -4.16 9.19 11.34
N LYS A 65 -5.10 9.54 12.24
CA LYS A 65 -5.01 10.79 13.02
C LYS A 65 -3.71 10.89 13.78
N GLN A 66 -3.04 12.05 13.61
CA GLN A 66 -1.77 12.37 14.27
C GLN A 66 -0.64 11.38 13.98
N ARG A 67 -0.77 10.59 12.91
CA ARG A 67 0.25 9.61 12.48
C ARG A 67 0.88 10.02 11.16
N VAL A 68 2.14 9.66 10.98
CA VAL A 68 2.83 9.80 9.69
C VAL A 68 2.18 8.82 8.70
N ILE A 69 1.49 9.34 7.68
CA ILE A 69 0.75 8.56 6.69
C ILE A 69 1.43 8.48 5.33
N GLY A 70 2.39 9.35 5.06
CA GLY A 70 3.11 9.32 3.80
C GLY A 70 4.21 10.36 3.71
N LEU A 71 4.91 10.34 2.58
CA LEU A 71 6.01 11.24 2.23
C LEU A 71 5.83 11.70 0.79
N LEU A 72 5.99 13.00 0.54
CA LEU A 72 5.97 13.60 -0.79
C LEU A 72 7.35 14.15 -1.15
N GLN A 73 7.72 14.08 -2.43
CA GLN A 73 8.84 14.83 -2.99
C GLN A 73 8.31 15.88 -3.96
N CYS A 74 8.65 17.16 -3.74
CA CYS A 74 8.14 18.27 -4.52
C CYS A 74 9.21 18.86 -5.45
N SER A 75 8.79 19.34 -6.63
CA SER A 75 9.68 19.89 -7.67
C SER A 75 9.96 21.39 -7.55
N HIS A 76 9.21 22.14 -6.75
CA HIS A 76 9.12 23.62 -6.76
C HIS A 76 8.38 24.21 -7.96
N GLU A 77 7.83 23.42 -8.85
CA GLU A 77 6.91 23.94 -9.87
C GLU A 77 5.62 24.41 -9.19
N ALA A 78 5.45 25.72 -9.15
CA ALA A 78 4.29 26.36 -8.56
C ALA A 78 3.17 26.52 -9.60
N GLY A 79 1.91 26.32 -9.17
CA GLY A 79 0.75 26.43 -10.02
C GLY A 79 -0.54 26.55 -9.22
N ARG A 80 -1.64 26.23 -9.89
CA ARG A 80 -2.96 26.09 -9.26
C ARG A 80 -3.26 24.61 -9.06
N ASP A 81 -4.12 24.30 -8.12
CA ASP A 81 -4.60 22.95 -7.85
C ASP A 81 -5.11 22.23 -9.11
N ARG A 82 -5.94 22.91 -9.91
CA ARG A 82 -6.49 22.38 -11.17
C ARG A 82 -5.43 21.97 -12.20
N ASP A 83 -4.22 22.50 -12.09
CA ASP A 83 -3.12 22.19 -13.02
C ASP A 83 -2.48 20.82 -12.68
N PHE A 84 -2.73 20.30 -11.49
CA PHE A 84 -2.06 19.12 -10.92
C PHE A 84 -3.02 18.05 -10.42
N MET A 85 -4.27 18.02 -10.90
CA MET A 85 -5.24 16.99 -10.60
C MET A 85 -6.17 16.74 -11.79
N PRO A 86 -6.86 15.57 -11.87
CA PRO A 86 -7.85 15.30 -12.89
C PRO A 86 -9.00 16.31 -12.87
N GLU A 87 -9.53 16.64 -14.04
CA GLU A 87 -10.63 17.63 -14.16
C GLU A 87 -11.88 17.22 -13.37
N ASP A 88 -12.23 15.92 -13.43
CA ASP A 88 -13.38 15.39 -12.65
C ASP A 88 -13.15 15.55 -11.15
N SER A 89 -11.94 15.23 -10.66
CA SER A 89 -11.59 15.37 -9.25
C SER A 89 -11.54 16.84 -8.82
N TYR A 90 -11.13 17.74 -9.70
CA TYR A 90 -11.21 19.18 -9.45
C TYR A 90 -12.67 19.64 -9.31
N ALA A 91 -13.55 19.17 -10.20
CA ALA A 91 -14.97 19.48 -10.14
C ALA A 91 -15.60 18.95 -8.83
N GLU A 92 -15.27 17.73 -8.41
CA GLU A 92 -15.72 17.16 -7.13
C GLU A 92 -15.21 17.96 -5.93
N LYS A 93 -13.93 18.38 -5.96
CA LYS A 93 -13.33 19.24 -4.93
C LYS A 93 -14.08 20.56 -4.78
N GLU A 94 -14.41 21.22 -5.90
CA GLU A 94 -15.13 22.51 -5.90
C GLU A 94 -16.63 22.35 -5.56
N ALA A 95 -17.20 21.16 -5.75
CA ALA A 95 -18.58 20.86 -5.35
C ALA A 95 -18.72 20.55 -3.85
N ASP A 96 -17.65 20.09 -3.18
CA ASP A 96 -17.68 19.84 -1.72
C ASP A 96 -17.42 21.15 -0.96
N ALA A 97 -18.41 21.60 -0.20
CA ALA A 97 -18.35 22.82 0.60
C ALA A 97 -17.15 22.88 1.60
N ARG A 98 -16.52 21.75 1.89
CA ARG A 98 -15.35 21.68 2.80
C ARG A 98 -14.04 21.98 2.10
N SER A 99 -13.96 21.70 0.81
CA SER A 99 -12.76 21.81 -0.01
C SER A 99 -12.86 22.86 -1.12
N ALA A 100 -14.04 23.37 -1.39
CA ALA A 100 -14.27 24.42 -2.39
C ALA A 100 -13.38 25.65 -2.11
N GLY A 101 -12.55 26.01 -3.10
CA GLY A 101 -11.58 27.11 -3.00
C GLY A 101 -10.42 26.89 -2.01
N ALA A 102 -10.38 25.78 -1.26
CA ALA A 102 -9.27 25.44 -0.38
C ALA A 102 -8.06 24.93 -1.19
N TRP A 103 -6.85 25.14 -0.65
CA TRP A 103 -5.58 24.60 -1.21
C TRP A 103 -5.36 24.94 -2.70
N SER A 104 -5.86 26.10 -3.13
CA SER A 104 -5.84 26.51 -4.54
C SER A 104 -4.45 26.95 -5.04
N HIS A 105 -3.48 27.12 -4.17
CA HIS A 105 -2.08 27.42 -4.52
C HIS A 105 -1.25 26.14 -4.31
N ALA A 106 -0.63 25.66 -5.37
CA ALA A 106 -0.06 24.33 -5.45
C ALA A 106 1.44 24.32 -5.73
N VAL A 107 2.12 23.30 -5.24
CA VAL A 107 3.48 22.91 -5.65
C VAL A 107 3.41 21.48 -6.14
N ARG A 108 3.93 21.20 -7.34
CA ARG A 108 3.87 19.88 -7.98
C ARG A 108 4.62 18.82 -7.17
N ILE A 109 3.98 17.70 -6.96
CA ILE A 109 4.60 16.46 -6.45
C ILE A 109 5.20 15.70 -7.63
N VAL A 110 6.39 15.13 -7.44
CA VAL A 110 7.08 14.32 -8.45
C VAL A 110 7.25 12.87 -8.03
N ARG A 111 7.28 12.60 -6.73
CA ARG A 111 7.28 11.23 -6.17
C ARG A 111 6.52 11.24 -4.85
N ALA A 112 5.97 10.10 -4.49
CA ALA A 112 5.26 9.93 -3.22
C ALA A 112 5.44 8.51 -2.67
N TRP A 113 5.43 8.40 -1.34
CA TRP A 113 5.52 7.13 -0.62
C TRP A 113 4.44 7.06 0.43
N TRP A 114 3.75 5.96 0.48
CA TRP A 114 2.80 5.63 1.53
C TRP A 114 3.51 4.96 2.69
N THR A 115 3.27 5.43 3.91
CA THR A 115 3.77 4.74 5.11
C THR A 115 2.86 3.57 5.42
N LEU A 116 3.43 2.36 5.48
CA LEU A 116 2.66 1.15 5.75
C LEU A 116 1.98 1.24 7.14
N PRO A 117 0.74 0.75 7.29
CA PRO A 117 -0.06 0.96 8.50
C PRO A 117 0.63 0.57 9.82
N HIS A 118 1.43 -0.49 9.80
CA HIS A 118 2.15 -0.98 10.98
C HIS A 118 3.37 -0.11 11.36
N SER A 119 3.84 0.75 10.45
CA SER A 119 5.01 1.61 10.60
C SER A 119 4.66 3.09 10.76
N ARG A 120 3.41 3.44 11.11
CA ARG A 120 2.92 4.81 11.25
C ARG A 120 3.11 5.35 12.66
N PRO A 121 4.22 6.05 12.98
CA PRO A 121 4.41 6.64 14.30
C PRO A 121 3.45 7.81 14.52
N LEU A 122 3.18 8.12 15.79
CA LEU A 122 2.53 9.37 16.16
C LEU A 122 3.48 10.54 15.85
N ILE A 123 2.92 11.71 15.51
CA ILE A 123 3.73 12.90 15.23
C ILE A 123 4.59 13.32 16.42
N GLU A 124 4.10 13.16 17.65
CA GLU A 124 4.81 13.49 18.88
C GLU A 124 6.04 12.61 19.11
N ASP A 125 5.99 11.36 18.65
CA ASP A 125 7.12 10.43 18.69
C ASP A 125 8.10 10.66 17.53
N PHE A 126 7.55 11.01 16.35
CA PHE A 126 8.33 11.18 15.12
C PHE A 126 9.08 12.52 15.08
N ALA A 127 8.43 13.61 15.50
CA ALA A 127 8.95 14.97 15.40
C ALA A 127 8.84 15.73 16.75
N PRO A 128 9.45 15.23 17.84
CA PRO A 128 9.25 15.75 19.19
C PRO A 128 9.76 17.18 19.40
N HIS A 129 10.71 17.64 18.57
CA HIS A 129 11.26 19.00 18.62
C HIS A 129 10.48 19.98 17.76
N THR A 130 10.05 19.54 16.57
CA THR A 130 9.29 20.38 15.61
C THR A 130 7.83 20.47 16.02
N TYR A 131 7.24 19.38 16.50
CA TYR A 131 5.85 19.33 16.92
C TYR A 131 5.69 19.73 18.39
N THR A 132 4.74 20.63 18.62
CA THR A 132 4.09 20.83 19.92
C THR A 132 2.60 21.10 19.67
N PRO A 133 1.69 20.81 20.62
CA PRO A 133 0.25 21.07 20.44
C PRO A 133 -0.04 22.51 19.98
N GLY A 134 0.70 23.49 20.47
CA GLY A 134 0.57 24.92 20.08
C GLY A 134 1.07 25.24 18.67
N ARG A 135 1.86 24.37 18.04
CA ARG A 135 2.38 24.55 16.67
C ARG A 135 1.58 23.81 15.60
N ALA A 136 0.61 22.98 15.98
CA ALA A 136 -0.17 22.17 15.03
C ALA A 136 -0.79 23.02 13.90
N GLN A 137 -1.37 24.18 14.22
CA GLN A 137 -1.94 25.09 13.23
C GLN A 137 -0.87 25.67 12.29
N VAL A 138 0.31 25.99 12.80
CA VAL A 138 1.43 26.53 12.00
C VAL A 138 1.93 25.46 11.04
N ILE A 139 2.12 24.21 11.51
CA ILE A 139 2.51 23.07 10.68
C ILE A 139 1.54 22.88 9.52
N GLY A 140 0.23 22.89 9.79
CA GLY A 140 -0.79 22.71 8.75
C GLY A 140 -0.90 23.89 7.77
N ALA A 141 -0.59 25.12 8.22
CA ALA A 141 -0.77 26.31 7.40
C ALA A 141 0.41 26.60 6.46
N GLN A 142 1.64 26.23 6.81
CA GLN A 142 2.83 26.66 6.05
C GLN A 142 3.97 25.64 5.97
N CYS A 143 3.77 24.43 6.40
CA CYS A 143 4.78 23.41 6.64
C CYS A 143 5.87 23.89 7.63
N MET A 144 6.55 22.97 8.29
CA MET A 144 7.71 23.26 9.13
C MET A 144 8.87 22.33 8.78
N GLN A 145 10.09 22.90 8.78
CA GLN A 145 11.31 22.13 8.55
C GLN A 145 11.60 21.26 9.78
N LEU A 146 11.95 20.00 9.55
CA LEU A 146 12.38 19.08 10.58
C LEU A 146 13.83 19.34 11.00
N THR A 147 14.18 18.95 12.20
CA THR A 147 15.59 18.86 12.63
C THR A 147 16.28 17.70 11.91
N SER A 148 17.63 17.68 11.90
CA SER A 148 18.40 16.62 11.24
C SER A 148 18.12 15.23 11.84
N ASP A 149 17.87 15.14 13.14
CA ASP A 149 17.56 13.87 13.80
C ASP A 149 16.14 13.37 13.45
N GLU A 150 15.17 14.29 13.41
CA GLU A 150 13.80 13.96 13.01
C GLU A 150 13.73 13.56 11.53
N ALA A 151 14.46 14.25 10.65
CA ALA A 151 14.54 13.90 9.24
C ALA A 151 15.10 12.47 9.02
N ARG A 152 16.12 12.09 9.79
CA ARG A 152 16.66 10.71 9.76
C ARG A 152 15.66 9.68 10.23
N GLY A 153 14.67 10.04 11.03
CA GLY A 153 13.57 9.16 11.43
C GLY A 153 12.81 8.55 10.23
N ILE A 154 12.82 9.21 9.06
CA ILE A 154 12.24 8.68 7.82
C ILE A 154 12.86 7.33 7.43
N LEU A 155 14.15 7.13 7.70
CA LEU A 155 14.88 5.91 7.33
C LEU A 155 14.40 4.67 8.11
N SER A 156 13.66 4.87 9.19
CA SER A 156 13.07 3.78 9.98
C SER A 156 11.64 3.44 9.58
N LEU A 157 11.04 4.19 8.63
CA LEU A 157 9.68 3.96 8.17
C LEU A 157 9.65 2.91 7.04
N ASP A 158 8.67 2.03 7.10
CA ASP A 158 8.36 1.15 5.98
C ASP A 158 7.53 1.93 4.95
N LEU A 159 8.17 2.29 3.84
CA LEU A 159 7.61 3.13 2.80
C LEU A 159 7.37 2.34 1.52
N GLU A 160 6.19 2.51 0.93
CA GLU A 160 5.85 2.00 -0.40
C GLU A 160 5.67 3.17 -1.36
N GLU A 161 6.49 3.23 -2.44
CA GLU A 161 6.35 4.25 -3.47
C GLU A 161 5.04 4.05 -4.23
N VAL A 162 4.26 5.13 -4.41
CA VAL A 162 2.95 5.14 -5.04
C VAL A 162 2.91 6.07 -6.24
N ASP A 163 1.96 5.81 -7.15
CA ASP A 163 1.79 6.63 -8.34
C ASP A 163 1.36 8.06 -7.96
N VAL A 164 1.84 9.04 -8.73
CA VAL A 164 1.51 10.46 -8.59
C VAL A 164 0.82 10.91 -9.88
N PHE A 165 -0.22 11.73 -9.77
CA PHE A 165 -0.93 12.29 -10.92
C PHE A 165 0.02 12.99 -11.90
N ALA A 166 -0.15 12.71 -13.19
CA ALA A 166 0.65 13.24 -14.29
C ALA A 166 2.18 12.99 -14.18
N GLN A 167 2.60 12.02 -13.38
CA GLN A 167 3.96 11.51 -13.37
C GLN A 167 4.01 10.13 -14.07
N PRO A 168 5.16 9.74 -14.61
CA PRO A 168 5.34 8.37 -15.08
C PRO A 168 4.98 7.37 -13.98
N PRO A 169 4.28 6.28 -14.32
CA PRO A 169 3.96 5.24 -13.33
C PRO A 169 5.21 4.77 -12.62
N VAL A 170 5.12 4.56 -11.32
CA VAL A 170 6.22 4.03 -10.52
C VAL A 170 6.70 2.74 -11.17
N GLN A 171 7.89 2.77 -11.76
CA GLN A 171 8.57 1.55 -12.15
C GLN A 171 8.92 0.82 -10.85
N ARG A 172 7.98 0.02 -10.39
CA ARG A 172 8.20 -0.86 -9.25
C ARG A 172 9.18 -1.92 -9.73
N THR A 173 10.49 -1.60 -9.70
CA THR A 173 11.55 -2.58 -9.65
C THR A 173 11.39 -3.32 -8.34
N ARG A 174 10.31 -4.07 -8.28
CA ARG A 174 10.07 -4.98 -7.18
C ARG A 174 11.07 -6.10 -7.40
N GLY A 175 11.85 -6.37 -6.38
CA GLY A 175 12.50 -7.66 -6.28
C GLY A 175 11.47 -8.78 -6.52
N PRO A 176 11.89 -10.01 -6.82
CA PRO A 176 11.01 -11.13 -7.21
C PRO A 176 9.75 -11.26 -6.34
N ALA A 177 9.86 -10.94 -5.04
CA ALA A 177 8.75 -10.96 -4.09
C ALA A 177 7.60 -10.02 -4.45
N GLY A 178 7.91 -8.80 -4.86
CA GLY A 178 6.86 -7.80 -5.12
C GLY A 178 6.04 -8.05 -6.38
N GLU A 179 6.59 -8.76 -7.39
CA GLU A 179 5.85 -9.13 -8.61
C GLU A 179 4.98 -10.37 -8.39
N VAL A 180 5.51 -11.34 -7.66
CA VAL A 180 4.85 -12.64 -7.45
C VAL A 180 3.68 -12.54 -6.46
N LEU A 181 3.78 -11.65 -5.48
CA LEU A 181 2.73 -11.40 -4.48
C LEU A 181 1.71 -10.34 -4.95
N ARG A 182 1.71 -9.95 -6.23
CA ARG A 182 0.66 -9.09 -6.77
C ARG A 182 -0.71 -9.78 -6.65
N PRO A 183 -1.70 -9.12 -6.06
CA PRO A 183 -3.09 -9.54 -6.27
C PRO A 183 -3.39 -9.44 -7.76
N SER A 184 -4.18 -10.37 -8.28
CA SER A 184 -4.75 -10.25 -9.62
C SER A 184 -5.41 -8.87 -9.73
N ARG A 185 -4.95 -8.03 -10.69
CA ARG A 185 -5.62 -6.75 -10.92
C ARG A 185 -7.07 -7.02 -11.22
N PRO A 186 -8.03 -6.27 -10.64
CA PRO A 186 -9.34 -6.17 -11.28
C PRO A 186 -9.08 -5.72 -12.72
N GLY A 187 -9.78 -6.33 -13.67
CA GLY A 187 -9.79 -5.86 -15.05
C GLY A 187 -10.19 -4.38 -15.09
N PRO A 188 -10.09 -3.69 -16.27
CA PRO A 188 -10.39 -2.28 -16.40
C PRO A 188 -11.72 -2.00 -15.69
N THR A 189 -11.69 -1.08 -14.73
CA THR A 189 -12.87 -0.65 -13.99
C THR A 189 -13.84 0.00 -14.96
N SER A 190 -14.84 -0.77 -15.40
CA SER A 190 -16.08 -0.16 -15.86
C SER A 190 -16.70 0.50 -14.61
N GLN A 191 -17.20 1.72 -14.71
CA GLN A 191 -17.85 2.45 -13.63
C GLN A 191 -19.22 1.85 -13.21
N THR A 192 -19.57 0.69 -13.72
CA THR A 192 -20.65 -0.14 -13.23
C THR A 192 -20.07 -1.09 -12.17
N PRO A 193 -20.70 -1.23 -10.99
CA PRO A 193 -20.32 -2.27 -10.04
C PRO A 193 -20.45 -3.61 -10.75
N THR A 194 -19.33 -4.10 -11.26
CA THR A 194 -19.27 -5.45 -11.77
C THR A 194 -19.10 -6.32 -10.54
N GLU A 195 -20.23 -6.78 -9.99
CA GLU A 195 -20.22 -8.02 -9.26
C GLU A 195 -19.59 -9.06 -10.21
N HIS A 196 -18.33 -9.41 -9.98
CA HIS A 196 -17.83 -10.66 -10.52
C HIS A 196 -18.59 -11.78 -9.81
N LYS A 197 -19.81 -12.05 -10.29
CA LYS A 197 -20.41 -13.34 -10.14
C LYS A 197 -19.53 -14.25 -11.00
N GLU A 198 -18.50 -14.86 -10.41
CA GLU A 198 -18.04 -16.13 -10.95
C GLU A 198 -19.33 -16.95 -11.06
N ALA A 199 -19.67 -17.36 -12.28
CA ALA A 199 -20.90 -18.08 -12.53
C ALA A 199 -20.96 -19.19 -11.49
N GLU A 200 -22.00 -19.20 -10.64
CA GLU A 200 -22.17 -20.20 -9.61
C GLU A 200 -21.91 -21.59 -10.18
N GLY A 201 -21.19 -22.40 -9.46
CA GLY A 201 -20.86 -23.75 -9.90
C GLY A 201 -19.81 -24.39 -9.01
N PRO A 202 -19.60 -25.67 -9.19
CA PRO A 202 -18.67 -26.44 -8.36
C PRO A 202 -17.29 -25.81 -8.33
N CYS A 203 -16.67 -25.78 -7.15
CA CYS A 203 -15.34 -25.21 -6.96
C CYS A 203 -14.48 -26.09 -6.04
N HIS A 204 -13.18 -25.96 -6.21
CA HIS A 204 -12.16 -26.61 -5.41
C HIS A 204 -11.42 -25.59 -4.57
N VAL A 205 -11.14 -25.91 -3.33
CA VAL A 205 -10.22 -25.13 -2.49
C VAL A 205 -8.80 -25.62 -2.75
N TYR A 206 -7.83 -24.72 -2.64
CA TYR A 206 -6.44 -25.02 -2.92
C TYR A 206 -5.46 -24.21 -2.06
N ILE A 207 -4.25 -24.73 -1.93
CA ILE A 207 -3.07 -24.02 -1.47
C ILE A 207 -2.03 -24.11 -2.60
N LEU A 208 -1.57 -22.95 -3.07
CA LEU A 208 -0.38 -22.86 -3.91
C LEU A 208 0.83 -22.65 -3.01
N ALA A 209 1.97 -23.23 -3.37
CA ALA A 209 3.26 -22.95 -2.75
C ALA A 209 4.25 -22.42 -3.79
N LEU A 210 5.01 -21.40 -3.41
CA LEU A 210 6.09 -20.88 -4.22
C LEU A 210 7.32 -21.78 -4.04
N SER A 211 7.88 -22.29 -5.14
CA SER A 211 9.16 -23.01 -5.12
C SER A 211 10.33 -22.09 -4.77
N GLY A 212 11.45 -22.66 -4.40
CA GLY A 212 12.66 -21.93 -4.01
C GLY A 212 12.75 -21.67 -2.51
N LYS A 213 13.83 -21.03 -2.09
CA LYS A 213 14.09 -20.74 -0.67
C LYS A 213 13.38 -19.45 -0.27
N PRO A 214 12.46 -19.48 0.72
CA PRO A 214 11.73 -18.26 1.14
C PRO A 214 12.66 -17.15 1.62
N GLY A 215 13.77 -17.48 2.28
CA GLY A 215 14.74 -16.49 2.73
C GLY A 215 15.40 -15.70 1.59
N ILE A 216 15.61 -16.31 0.43
CA ILE A 216 16.13 -15.62 -0.77
C ILE A 216 15.03 -14.75 -1.36
N PHE A 217 13.81 -15.29 -1.47
CA PHE A 217 12.69 -14.59 -2.07
C PHE A 217 12.29 -13.34 -1.28
N LEU A 218 12.23 -13.44 0.06
CA LEU A 218 11.84 -12.38 0.98
C LEU A 218 13.00 -11.45 1.38
N ASN A 219 14.23 -11.76 0.93
CA ASN A 219 15.44 -11.10 1.43
C ASN A 219 15.54 -11.14 2.97
N ASP A 220 15.12 -12.26 3.57
CA ASP A 220 15.09 -12.50 5.01
C ASP A 220 15.75 -13.85 5.31
N PRO A 221 17.03 -13.89 5.68
CA PRO A 221 17.75 -15.15 5.95
C PRO A 221 17.14 -15.98 7.09
N SER A 222 16.30 -15.37 7.92
CA SER A 222 15.60 -16.05 9.02
C SER A 222 14.29 -16.72 8.58
N ALA A 223 13.75 -16.40 7.39
CA ALA A 223 12.50 -16.95 6.90
C ALA A 223 12.60 -18.49 6.72
N ARG A 224 11.70 -19.20 7.35
CA ARG A 224 11.57 -20.67 7.31
C ARG A 224 10.16 -21.05 6.84
N GLY A 225 9.99 -22.29 6.40
CA GLY A 225 8.71 -22.79 5.92
C GLY A 225 8.53 -22.57 4.42
N LYS A 226 7.28 -22.41 3.99
CA LYS A 226 6.90 -22.19 2.58
C LYS A 226 6.12 -20.89 2.43
N ILE A 227 6.33 -20.20 1.32
CA ILE A 227 5.44 -19.11 0.92
C ILE A 227 4.23 -19.75 0.25
N VAL A 228 3.05 -19.54 0.82
CA VAL A 228 1.81 -20.14 0.36
C VAL A 228 0.75 -19.11 0.05
N LYS A 229 -0.17 -19.46 -0.84
CA LYS A 229 -1.37 -18.72 -1.18
C LYS A 229 -2.58 -19.62 -0.99
N ALA A 230 -3.55 -19.16 -0.22
CA ALA A 230 -4.85 -19.80 -0.05
C ALA A 230 -5.85 -19.30 -1.11
N GLY A 231 -6.80 -20.13 -1.50
CA GLY A 231 -7.84 -19.73 -2.44
C GLY A 231 -8.82 -20.85 -2.80
N PHE A 232 -9.87 -20.49 -3.54
CA PHE A 232 -10.76 -21.45 -4.20
C PHE A 232 -10.93 -21.10 -5.67
N SER A 233 -11.21 -22.08 -6.51
CA SER A 233 -11.42 -21.94 -7.96
C SER A 233 -12.11 -23.15 -8.55
N LYS A 234 -12.73 -22.99 -9.71
CA LYS A 234 -13.23 -24.15 -10.49
C LYS A 234 -12.10 -25.06 -10.95
N VAL A 235 -10.97 -24.47 -11.32
CA VAL A 235 -9.78 -25.17 -11.81
C VAL A 235 -8.55 -24.59 -11.12
N PRO A 236 -8.03 -25.20 -10.04
CA PRO A 236 -6.83 -24.72 -9.32
C PRO A 236 -5.59 -24.61 -10.21
N GLY A 237 -5.46 -25.50 -11.20
CA GLY A 237 -4.35 -25.47 -12.17
C GLY A 237 -4.31 -24.17 -12.98
N ASP A 238 -5.45 -23.69 -13.45
CA ASP A 238 -5.54 -22.42 -14.21
C ASP A 238 -5.13 -21.22 -13.34
N ARG A 239 -5.46 -21.25 -12.06
CA ARG A 239 -5.02 -20.20 -11.11
C ARG A 239 -3.52 -20.23 -10.89
N ARG A 240 -2.92 -21.40 -10.73
CA ARG A 240 -1.46 -21.57 -10.70
C ARG A 240 -0.83 -20.98 -11.97
N ASP A 241 -1.36 -21.33 -13.14
CA ASP A 241 -0.79 -20.89 -14.42
C ASP A 241 -0.97 -19.38 -14.62
N ALA A 242 -2.09 -18.81 -14.16
CA ALA A 242 -2.29 -17.36 -14.17
C ALA A 242 -1.27 -16.63 -13.27
N HIS A 243 -0.95 -17.17 -12.10
CA HIS A 243 0.10 -16.62 -11.25
C HIS A 243 1.50 -16.75 -11.86
N ASN A 244 1.79 -17.88 -12.51
CA ASN A 244 3.10 -18.13 -13.14
C ASN A 244 3.30 -17.34 -14.43
N ARG A 245 2.25 -16.91 -15.11
CA ARG A 245 2.33 -16.21 -16.42
C ARG A 245 3.20 -14.96 -16.37
N HIS A 246 3.28 -14.31 -15.22
CA HIS A 246 4.03 -13.07 -15.03
C HIS A 246 5.34 -13.26 -14.28
N ILE A 247 5.71 -14.51 -13.97
CA ILE A 247 6.98 -14.84 -13.31
C ILE A 247 7.96 -15.27 -14.39
N PRO A 248 9.16 -14.66 -14.47
CA PRO A 248 10.22 -15.14 -15.35
C PRO A 248 10.54 -16.61 -15.06
N VAL A 249 10.91 -17.35 -16.11
CA VAL A 249 11.38 -18.73 -15.94
C VAL A 249 12.59 -18.75 -15.01
N GLY A 250 12.46 -19.44 -13.88
CA GLY A 250 13.50 -19.45 -12.85
C GLY A 250 13.14 -20.34 -11.66
N PRO A 251 13.87 -20.19 -10.54
CA PRO A 251 13.69 -21.05 -9.36
C PRO A 251 12.38 -20.81 -8.61
N PHE A 252 11.73 -19.68 -8.86
CA PHE A 252 10.48 -19.30 -8.18
C PHE A 252 9.30 -19.51 -9.11
N GLN A 253 8.49 -20.53 -8.82
CA GLN A 253 7.27 -20.85 -9.56
C GLN A 253 6.20 -21.33 -8.57
N TRP A 254 4.95 -20.94 -8.80
CA TRP A 254 3.82 -21.44 -8.03
C TRP A 254 3.48 -22.87 -8.45
N ASN A 255 3.28 -23.71 -7.47
CA ASN A 255 2.84 -25.08 -7.64
C ASN A 255 1.61 -25.33 -6.78
N VAL A 256 0.70 -26.17 -7.24
CA VAL A 256 -0.41 -26.64 -6.39
C VAL A 256 0.18 -27.56 -5.34
N LEU A 257 0.18 -27.11 -4.08
CA LEU A 257 0.67 -27.88 -2.94
C LEU A 257 -0.44 -28.83 -2.47
N LYS A 258 -1.66 -28.30 -2.34
CA LYS A 258 -2.86 -29.05 -1.99
C LYS A 258 -4.05 -28.52 -2.81
N SER A 259 -4.95 -29.41 -3.21
CA SER A 259 -6.28 -29.05 -3.69
C SER A 259 -7.25 -30.22 -3.48
N THR A 260 -8.51 -29.91 -3.25
CA THR A 260 -9.56 -30.95 -3.17
C THR A 260 -9.65 -31.75 -4.46
N GLU A 261 -9.36 -31.13 -5.63
CA GLU A 261 -9.26 -31.80 -6.92
C GLU A 261 -8.12 -32.82 -6.93
N ALA A 262 -6.91 -32.44 -6.54
CA ALA A 262 -5.72 -33.32 -6.53
C ALA A 262 -5.87 -34.48 -5.53
N GLU A 263 -6.62 -34.28 -4.43
CA GLU A 263 -6.94 -35.32 -3.46
C GLU A 263 -8.10 -36.22 -3.89
N GLY A 264 -8.69 -36.02 -5.08
CA GLY A 264 -9.82 -36.77 -5.58
C GLY A 264 -11.12 -36.53 -4.80
N ARG A 265 -11.23 -35.44 -4.07
CA ARG A 265 -12.46 -35.05 -3.38
C ARG A 265 -13.46 -34.45 -4.36
N ALA A 266 -14.72 -34.62 -4.07
CA ALA A 266 -15.79 -33.95 -4.80
C ALA A 266 -15.60 -32.41 -4.68
N ALA A 267 -15.90 -31.69 -5.77
CA ALA A 267 -15.95 -30.24 -5.72
C ALA A 267 -17.04 -29.77 -4.74
N PHE A 268 -16.80 -28.68 -4.04
CA PHE A 268 -17.85 -28.02 -3.27
C PHE A 268 -18.96 -27.52 -4.21
N PRO A 269 -20.24 -27.62 -3.82
CA PRO A 269 -21.36 -27.31 -4.71
C PRO A 269 -21.36 -25.85 -5.25
N GLY A 270 -20.81 -24.91 -4.51
CA GLY A 270 -20.83 -23.51 -4.91
C GLY A 270 -19.81 -22.63 -4.20
N SER A 271 -19.82 -21.35 -4.55
CA SER A 271 -18.89 -20.35 -4.02
C SER A 271 -19.08 -20.07 -2.52
N VAL A 272 -20.22 -20.40 -1.93
CA VAL A 272 -20.48 -20.20 -0.49
C VAL A 272 -19.56 -21.11 0.32
N GLN A 273 -19.54 -22.41 -0.01
CA GLN A 273 -18.66 -23.40 0.62
C GLN A 273 -17.20 -23.10 0.33
N GLY A 274 -16.85 -22.72 -0.90
CA GLY A 274 -15.50 -22.32 -1.27
C GLY A 274 -14.98 -21.13 -0.46
N LYS A 275 -15.81 -20.11 -0.24
CA LYS A 275 -15.48 -18.93 0.58
C LYS A 275 -15.35 -19.29 2.07
N ALA A 276 -16.21 -20.15 2.59
CA ALA A 276 -16.14 -20.62 3.98
C ALA A 276 -14.83 -21.38 4.22
N ALA A 277 -14.47 -22.28 3.31
CA ALA A 277 -13.23 -23.05 3.36
C ALA A 277 -11.99 -22.14 3.25
N GLU A 278 -11.96 -21.20 2.29
CA GLU A 278 -10.88 -20.23 2.15
C GLU A 278 -10.72 -19.35 3.41
N ALA A 279 -11.83 -18.83 3.94
CA ALA A 279 -11.80 -18.00 5.14
C ALA A 279 -11.26 -18.75 6.37
N ALA A 280 -11.66 -20.03 6.56
CA ALA A 280 -11.15 -20.87 7.63
C ALA A 280 -9.63 -21.12 7.50
N MET A 281 -9.17 -21.38 6.28
CA MET A 281 -7.75 -21.57 5.98
C MET A 281 -6.94 -20.30 6.26
N ILE A 282 -7.41 -19.15 5.79
CA ILE A 282 -6.79 -17.85 6.02
C ILE A 282 -6.75 -17.52 7.51
N ALA A 283 -7.78 -17.84 8.27
CA ALA A 283 -7.81 -17.61 9.72
C ALA A 283 -6.69 -18.36 10.46
N VAL A 284 -6.44 -19.62 10.11
CA VAL A 284 -5.33 -20.41 10.68
C VAL A 284 -3.98 -19.86 10.25
N LEU A 285 -3.81 -19.58 8.96
CA LEU A 285 -2.55 -19.04 8.43
C LEU A 285 -2.21 -17.65 8.99
N ASN A 286 -3.21 -16.83 9.29
CA ASN A 286 -3.00 -15.54 9.98
C ASN A 286 -2.61 -15.69 11.45
N ARG A 287 -3.17 -16.70 12.15
CA ARG A 287 -2.92 -16.93 13.56
C ARG A 287 -1.55 -17.57 13.83
N ASP A 288 -1.22 -18.61 13.06
CA ASP A 288 -0.10 -19.51 13.34
C ASP A 288 1.05 -19.37 12.31
N GLY A 289 0.83 -18.66 11.20
CA GLY A 289 1.83 -18.32 10.21
C GLY A 289 2.23 -16.83 10.26
N ARG A 290 3.01 -16.39 9.28
CA ARG A 290 3.37 -14.99 9.08
C ARG A 290 2.65 -14.47 7.83
N SER A 291 1.77 -13.48 7.98
CA SER A 291 1.12 -12.84 6.83
C SER A 291 2.16 -12.06 6.00
N LEU A 292 2.09 -12.25 4.69
CA LEU A 292 2.87 -11.49 3.69
C LEU A 292 1.97 -10.51 2.93
N GLY A 293 0.71 -10.37 3.37
CA GLY A 293 -0.31 -9.53 2.80
C GLY A 293 -1.43 -10.32 2.11
N ARG A 294 -2.68 -9.96 2.39
CA ARG A 294 -3.93 -10.57 1.87
C ARG A 294 -3.97 -12.10 2.05
N GLU A 295 -3.87 -12.85 0.96
CA GLU A 295 -3.98 -14.31 0.85
C GLU A 295 -2.64 -15.04 0.77
N PHE A 296 -1.52 -14.31 1.03
CA PHE A 296 -0.16 -14.84 0.99
C PHE A 296 0.45 -14.95 2.39
N PHE A 297 1.09 -16.07 2.68
CA PHE A 297 1.63 -16.38 4.01
C PHE A 297 2.96 -17.10 3.92
N LEU A 298 3.81 -16.91 4.93
CA LEU A 298 4.94 -17.77 5.22
C LEU A 298 4.52 -18.70 6.35
N ALA A 299 4.51 -20.01 6.11
CA ALA A 299 4.02 -20.99 7.07
C ALA A 299 4.85 -22.29 7.03
N GLU A 300 5.00 -22.90 8.19
CA GLU A 300 5.56 -24.24 8.34
C GLU A 300 4.56 -25.30 7.89
N ASP A 301 5.06 -26.49 7.51
CA ASP A 301 4.21 -27.57 7.00
C ASP A 301 3.11 -27.98 7.99
N SER A 302 3.39 -28.00 9.27
CA SER A 302 2.40 -28.28 10.32
C SER A 302 1.24 -27.27 10.35
N VAL A 303 1.53 -25.99 10.15
CA VAL A 303 0.51 -24.93 10.08
C VAL A 303 -0.32 -25.06 8.81
N ILE A 304 0.31 -25.42 7.70
CA ILE A 304 -0.37 -25.66 6.40
C ILE A 304 -1.36 -26.84 6.52
N GLU A 305 -0.97 -27.93 7.19
CA GLU A 305 -1.86 -29.06 7.41
C GLU A 305 -3.07 -28.68 8.27
N VAL A 306 -2.85 -27.96 9.38
CA VAL A 306 -3.96 -27.48 10.24
C VAL A 306 -4.89 -26.54 9.47
N ALA A 307 -4.33 -25.66 8.64
CA ALA A 307 -5.12 -24.76 7.80
C ALA A 307 -5.95 -25.52 6.76
N TRP A 308 -5.36 -26.55 6.18
CA TRP A 308 -6.04 -27.42 5.21
C TRP A 308 -7.23 -28.16 5.83
N ASP A 309 -7.01 -28.79 7.00
CA ASP A 309 -8.06 -29.51 7.71
C ASP A 309 -9.22 -28.59 8.12
N ALA A 310 -8.88 -27.36 8.57
CA ALA A 310 -9.88 -26.33 8.90
C ALA A 310 -10.70 -25.92 7.67
N ALA A 311 -10.07 -25.81 6.49
CA ALA A 311 -10.75 -25.49 5.24
C ALA A 311 -11.73 -26.58 4.84
N ILE A 312 -11.29 -27.84 4.85
CA ILE A 312 -12.14 -28.97 4.50
C ILE A 312 -13.36 -29.02 5.41
N LYS A 313 -13.13 -28.96 6.72
CA LYS A 313 -14.23 -28.97 7.70
C LYS A 313 -15.21 -27.83 7.47
N ALA A 314 -14.73 -26.60 7.29
CA ALA A 314 -15.61 -25.45 7.09
C ALA A 314 -16.42 -25.51 5.79
N GLY A 315 -15.82 -26.07 4.73
CA GLY A 315 -16.52 -26.26 3.47
C GLY A 315 -17.58 -27.37 3.53
N ASP A 316 -17.31 -28.44 4.27
CA ASP A 316 -18.25 -29.58 4.45
C ASP A 316 -19.41 -29.20 5.40
N ASP A 317 -19.20 -28.32 6.38
CA ASP A 317 -20.20 -27.88 7.38
C ASP A 317 -21.13 -26.77 6.85
N THR A 318 -20.88 -26.20 5.66
CA THR A 318 -21.63 -25.08 5.04
C THR A 318 -22.57 -25.57 3.94
#